data_7f14c3e6f3b6c27bf9d4333f03217608
#
_entry.id   7f14c3e6f3b6c27bf9d4333f03217608
#
_cell.length_a   1.000
_cell.length_b   1.000
_cell.length_c   1.000
_cell.angle_alpha   90.00
_cell.angle_beta   90.00
_cell.angle_gamma   90.00
#
_symmetry.space_group_name_H-M   'P 1'
#
loop_
_entity.id
_entity.type
_entity.pdbx_description
1 polymer ?
#
loop_
_entity_poly.entity_id
_entity_poly.type
_entity_poly.pdbx_seq_one_letter_code
_entity_poly.pdbx_strand_id
1 'polypeptide(L)'
;IRRLLAVWSAHCIKFACQLTGKQGATLAGKAALTLYPPILGELAREVKEDIFVVCGTNGKTTTNNLLASVLEGNHKKVVCNRTGSNMLNGVASAFVLNAGFSGHLKADYACIEVDEASTVKVFPHFQPDYMILTNLFRDQLDRYGEIDTTMELLAKAMGMAPHMKILANADDSLSAFLALEQENPHAFYGISQQVI
;
A
#
# COMPACT_ATOMS: atom_id res chain seq x y z
N ILE A 1 20.62 16.80 2.28
CA ILE A 1 19.87 18.07 2.41
C ILE A 1 18.50 17.96 1.76
N ARG A 2 18.34 17.58 0.46
CA ARG A 2 17.05 17.49 -0.23
C ARG A 2 16.05 16.57 0.46
N ARG A 3 16.49 15.41 0.94
CA ARG A 3 15.65 14.47 1.71
C ARG A 3 15.07 15.12 2.98
N LEU A 4 15.89 15.83 3.76
CA LEU A 4 15.45 16.55 4.95
C LEU A 4 14.40 17.62 4.62
N LEU A 5 14.64 18.40 3.57
CA LEU A 5 13.69 19.41 3.10
C LEU A 5 12.36 18.78 2.70
N ALA A 6 12.38 17.62 2.03
CA ALA A 6 11.17 16.89 1.64
C ALA A 6 10.38 16.40 2.87
N VAL A 7 11.06 15.85 3.88
CA VAL A 7 10.40 15.41 5.13
C VAL A 7 9.83 16.61 5.90
N TRP A 8 10.59 17.67 6.06
CA TRP A 8 10.15 18.87 6.80
C TRP A 8 8.97 19.56 6.11
N SER A 9 9.01 19.69 4.77
CA SER A 9 7.90 20.27 4.02
C SER A 9 6.61 19.45 4.21
N ALA A 10 6.70 18.11 4.22
CA ALA A 10 5.56 17.25 4.45
C ALA A 10 4.96 17.46 5.85
N HIS A 11 5.79 17.53 6.89
CA HIS A 11 5.33 17.82 8.25
C HIS A 11 4.70 19.20 8.37
N CYS A 12 5.30 20.24 7.76
CA CYS A 12 4.74 21.59 7.74
C CYS A 12 3.37 21.63 7.03
N ILE A 13 3.24 20.98 5.88
CA ILE A 13 1.98 20.88 5.14
C ILE A 13 0.92 20.16 5.98
N LYS A 14 1.27 19.03 6.62
CA LYS A 14 0.33 18.33 7.50
C LYS A 14 -0.16 19.23 8.63
N PHE A 15 0.75 19.93 9.29
CA PHE A 15 0.41 20.87 10.36
C PHE A 15 -0.51 22.01 9.88
N ALA A 16 -0.19 22.64 8.73
CA ALA A 16 -1.02 23.69 8.14
C ALA A 16 -2.43 23.16 7.76
N CYS A 17 -2.53 21.94 7.22
CA CYS A 17 -3.80 21.32 6.91
C CYS A 17 -4.63 21.05 8.19
N GLN A 18 -4.02 20.60 9.28
CA GLN A 18 -4.70 20.39 10.56
C GLN A 18 -5.28 21.70 11.10
N LEU A 19 -4.56 22.82 11.00
CA LEU A 19 -5.06 24.15 11.43
C LEU A 19 -6.27 24.61 10.62
N THR A 20 -6.41 24.16 9.37
CA THR A 20 -7.52 24.52 8.47
C THR A 20 -8.64 23.48 8.46
N GLY A 21 -8.60 22.46 9.33
CA GLY A 21 -9.58 21.37 9.39
C GLY A 21 -9.54 20.40 8.18
N LYS A 22 -8.51 20.47 7.34
CA LYS A 22 -8.33 19.59 6.19
C LYS A 22 -7.43 18.40 6.53
N GLN A 23 -7.72 17.22 6.01
CA GLN A 23 -6.91 16.02 6.30
C GLN A 23 -5.51 16.04 5.69
N GLY A 24 -5.28 16.75 4.58
CA GLY A 24 -3.97 16.92 3.95
C GLY A 24 -3.20 15.64 3.58
N ALA A 25 -3.88 14.48 3.65
CA ALA A 25 -3.27 13.16 3.59
C ALA A 25 -2.50 12.86 2.29
N THR A 26 -2.79 13.56 1.21
CA THR A 26 -2.11 13.37 -0.09
C THR A 26 -1.16 14.51 -0.43
N LEU A 27 -1.38 15.71 0.14
CA LEU A 27 -0.58 16.90 -0.17
C LEU A 27 0.85 16.79 0.36
N ALA A 28 1.02 16.21 1.55
CA ALA A 28 2.32 15.99 2.16
C ALA A 28 3.23 15.11 1.28
N GLY A 29 2.70 13.97 0.82
CA GLY A 29 3.44 13.07 -0.06
C GLY A 29 3.70 13.67 -1.45
N LYS A 30 2.72 14.40 -2.01
CA LYS A 30 2.92 15.11 -3.28
C LYS A 30 4.08 16.09 -3.19
N ALA A 31 4.11 16.92 -2.15
CA ALA A 31 5.19 17.89 -1.95
C ALA A 31 6.54 17.19 -1.76
N ALA A 32 6.58 16.14 -0.95
CA ALA A 32 7.81 15.36 -0.74
C ALA A 32 8.35 14.74 -2.03
N LEU A 33 7.50 14.10 -2.84
CA LEU A 33 7.87 13.51 -4.12
C LEU A 33 8.32 14.59 -5.14
N THR A 34 7.69 15.77 -5.13
CA THR A 34 8.09 16.88 -6.00
C THR A 34 9.47 17.43 -5.62
N LEU A 35 9.75 17.59 -4.33
CA LEU A 35 11.03 18.09 -3.84
C LEU A 35 12.16 17.08 -3.96
N TYR A 36 11.83 15.79 -3.73
CA TYR A 36 12.80 14.72 -3.76
C TYR A 36 12.16 13.41 -4.24
N PRO A 37 12.07 13.14 -5.55
CA PRO A 37 11.41 11.97 -6.13
C PRO A 37 11.85 10.61 -5.55
N PRO A 38 13.13 10.39 -5.16
CA PRO A 38 13.56 9.10 -4.59
C PRO A 38 13.08 8.86 -3.15
N ILE A 39 12.43 9.84 -2.50
CA ILE A 39 12.12 9.80 -1.06
C ILE A 39 11.36 8.53 -0.64
N LEU A 40 10.35 8.13 -1.42
CA LEU A 40 9.53 6.96 -1.11
C LEU A 40 10.38 5.68 -1.10
N GLY A 41 11.18 5.47 -2.14
CA GLY A 41 12.04 4.29 -2.24
C GLY A 41 13.15 4.25 -1.18
N GLU A 42 13.70 5.41 -0.82
CA GLU A 42 14.71 5.48 0.24
C GLU A 42 14.11 5.16 1.62
N LEU A 43 12.91 5.69 1.93
CA LEU A 43 12.24 5.41 3.19
C LEU A 43 11.74 3.97 3.28
N ALA A 44 11.26 3.41 2.17
CA ALA A 44 10.83 2.02 2.12
C ALA A 44 11.97 1.03 2.44
N ARG A 45 13.19 1.30 1.97
CA ARG A 45 14.38 0.48 2.30
C ARG A 45 14.81 0.55 3.78
N GLU A 46 14.27 1.49 4.54
CA GLU A 46 14.54 1.62 5.98
C GLU A 46 13.53 0.84 6.85
N VAL A 47 12.51 0.22 6.23
CA VAL A 47 11.66 -0.78 6.89
C VAL A 47 12.54 -2.01 7.15
N LYS A 48 12.55 -2.49 8.40
CA LYS A 48 13.51 -3.53 8.82
C LYS A 48 13.10 -4.94 8.43
N GLU A 49 11.82 -5.20 8.52
CA GLU A 49 11.21 -6.50 8.26
C GLU A 49 10.49 -6.44 6.90
N ASP A 50 9.18 -6.66 6.87
CA ASP A 50 8.42 -6.79 5.64
C ASP A 50 7.53 -5.58 5.33
N ILE A 51 7.29 -5.37 4.03
CA ILE A 51 6.29 -4.45 3.49
C ILE A 51 5.12 -5.27 2.93
N PHE A 52 3.95 -5.10 3.55
CA PHE A 52 2.70 -5.67 3.10
C PHE A 52 1.93 -4.64 2.27
N VAL A 53 1.45 -5.05 1.10
CA VAL A 53 0.53 -4.27 0.29
C VAL A 53 -0.83 -4.98 0.29
N VAL A 54 -1.91 -4.22 0.52
CA VAL A 54 -3.29 -4.72 0.49
C VAL A 54 -4.01 -4.10 -0.70
N CYS A 55 -4.47 -4.94 -1.61
CA CYS A 55 -5.24 -4.60 -2.82
C CYS A 55 -6.56 -5.36 -2.88
N GLY A 56 -7.48 -4.91 -3.73
CA GLY A 56 -8.76 -5.53 -4.01
C GLY A 56 -9.92 -4.54 -3.91
N THR A 57 -11.07 -4.85 -4.46
CA THR A 57 -12.19 -3.91 -4.57
C THR A 57 -12.75 -3.49 -3.21
N ASN A 58 -13.00 -4.44 -2.32
CA ASN A 58 -13.59 -4.20 -1.00
C ASN A 58 -12.71 -4.74 0.13
N GLY A 59 -12.81 -4.12 1.32
CA GLY A 59 -12.14 -4.59 2.53
C GLY A 59 -10.68 -4.18 2.67
N LYS A 60 -10.08 -3.49 1.71
CA LYS A 60 -8.68 -3.02 1.75
C LYS A 60 -8.33 -2.33 3.06
N THR A 61 -9.03 -1.24 3.37
CA THR A 61 -8.75 -0.41 4.57
C THR A 61 -8.92 -1.21 5.86
N THR A 62 -9.94 -2.05 5.93
CA THR A 62 -10.19 -2.90 7.10
C THR A 62 -9.07 -3.91 7.30
N THR A 63 -8.71 -4.64 6.25
CA THR A 63 -7.63 -5.65 6.29
C THR A 63 -6.29 -5.00 6.63
N ASN A 64 -5.98 -3.88 5.97
CA ASN A 64 -4.74 -3.14 6.19
C ASN A 64 -4.63 -2.65 7.65
N ASN A 65 -5.70 -2.05 8.19
CA ASN A 65 -5.72 -1.56 9.57
C ASN A 65 -5.70 -2.69 10.59
N LEU A 66 -6.36 -3.82 10.31
CA LEU A 66 -6.33 -5.00 11.17
C LEU A 66 -4.91 -5.56 11.27
N LEU A 67 -4.24 -5.77 10.13
CA LEU A 67 -2.86 -6.26 10.10
C LEU A 67 -1.92 -5.32 10.86
N ALA A 68 -2.01 -4.01 10.60
CA ALA A 68 -1.21 -3.02 11.31
C ALA A 68 -1.47 -3.05 12.83
N SER A 69 -2.75 -3.20 13.25
CA SER A 69 -3.10 -3.25 14.67
C SER A 69 -2.57 -4.52 15.36
N VAL A 70 -2.58 -5.66 14.69
CA VAL A 70 -2.01 -6.91 15.21
C VAL A 70 -0.50 -6.77 15.41
N LEU A 71 0.21 -6.19 14.44
CA LEU A 71 1.66 -5.95 14.54
C LEU A 71 1.98 -4.96 15.67
N GLU A 72 1.24 -3.86 15.78
CA GLU A 72 1.42 -2.87 16.85
C GLU A 72 1.11 -3.47 18.22
N GLY A 73 0.08 -4.32 18.33
CA GLY A 73 -0.22 -5.08 19.55
C GLY A 73 0.93 -6.00 20.01
N ASN A 74 1.78 -6.38 19.07
CA ASN A 74 3.04 -7.12 19.32
C ASN A 74 4.26 -6.18 19.45
N HIS A 75 4.04 -4.92 19.82
CA HIS A 75 5.08 -3.91 20.05
C HIS A 75 5.95 -3.58 18.84
N LYS A 76 5.45 -3.79 17.60
CA LYS A 76 6.14 -3.43 16.37
C LYS A 76 5.78 -2.01 15.94
N LYS A 77 6.73 -1.31 15.35
CA LYS A 77 6.52 0.01 14.74
C LYS A 77 6.08 -0.18 13.29
N VAL A 78 4.89 0.31 12.96
CA VAL A 78 4.26 0.07 11.67
C VAL A 78 3.99 1.38 10.93
N VAL A 79 4.43 1.47 9.69
CA VAL A 79 3.94 2.50 8.75
C VAL A 79 2.62 2.04 8.17
N CYS A 80 1.57 2.86 8.25
CA CYS A 80 0.26 2.50 7.71
C CYS A 80 -0.48 3.74 7.18
N ASN A 81 -1.10 3.64 6.01
CA ASN A 81 -1.98 4.67 5.45
C ASN A 81 -3.44 4.48 5.88
N ARG A 82 -3.69 4.56 7.20
CA ARG A 82 -4.95 4.22 7.89
C ARG A 82 -6.21 4.87 7.33
N THR A 83 -6.08 6.03 6.69
CA THR A 83 -7.21 6.81 6.15
C THR A 83 -7.60 6.42 4.73
N GLY A 84 -7.04 5.33 4.19
CA GLY A 84 -7.36 4.84 2.85
C GLY A 84 -6.80 5.72 1.71
N SER A 85 -5.80 6.53 1.97
CA SER A 85 -5.10 7.27 0.91
C SER A 85 -4.19 6.33 0.12
N ASN A 86 -4.76 5.60 -0.83
CA ASN A 86 -4.21 4.41 -1.49
C ASN A 86 -3.54 4.67 -2.86
N MET A 87 -3.45 5.91 -3.28
CA MET A 87 -2.70 6.32 -4.47
C MET A 87 -1.27 6.72 -4.10
N LEU A 88 -0.36 6.82 -5.08
CA LEU A 88 1.06 7.12 -4.89
C LEU A 88 1.34 8.25 -3.89
N ASN A 89 0.64 9.39 -4.00
CA ASN A 89 0.85 10.51 -3.09
C ASN A 89 0.42 10.19 -1.64
N GLY A 90 -0.61 9.37 -1.45
CA GLY A 90 -1.06 8.91 -0.13
C GLY A 90 -0.08 7.92 0.48
N VAL A 91 0.40 6.98 -0.31
CA VAL A 91 1.47 6.04 0.09
C VAL A 91 2.72 6.80 0.51
N ALA A 92 3.19 7.75 -0.31
CA ALA A 92 4.33 8.58 0.03
C ALA A 92 4.11 9.39 1.31
N SER A 93 2.88 9.90 1.53
CA SER A 93 2.53 10.59 2.79
C SER A 93 2.68 9.66 4.00
N ALA A 94 2.26 8.40 3.90
CA ALA A 94 2.38 7.44 5.00
C ALA A 94 3.85 7.25 5.40
N PHE A 95 4.74 7.09 4.46
CA PHE A 95 6.17 6.94 4.75
C PHE A 95 6.80 8.24 5.28
N VAL A 96 6.60 9.35 4.58
CA VAL A 96 7.29 10.61 4.91
C VAL A 96 6.84 11.21 6.25
N LEU A 97 5.56 11.02 6.62
CA LEU A 97 5.03 11.52 7.90
C LEU A 97 5.37 10.60 9.09
N ASN A 98 5.83 9.37 8.85
CA ASN A 98 6.40 8.49 9.86
C ASN A 98 7.93 8.62 9.97
N ALA A 99 8.58 9.32 9.03
CA ALA A 99 9.99 9.67 9.14
C ALA A 99 10.20 10.74 10.21
N GLY A 100 11.25 10.58 11.00
CA GLY A 100 11.65 11.58 12.00
C GLY A 100 12.22 12.85 11.36
N PHE A 101 12.40 13.89 12.16
CA PHE A 101 13.04 15.16 11.72
C PHE A 101 14.48 14.98 11.22
N SER A 102 15.12 13.87 11.56
CA SER A 102 16.43 13.46 10.98
C SER A 102 16.33 13.02 9.52
N GLY A 103 15.11 12.89 8.99
CA GLY A 103 14.83 12.38 7.66
C GLY A 103 14.86 10.85 7.57
N HIS A 104 15.02 10.13 8.67
CA HIS A 104 15.06 8.66 8.70
C HIS A 104 13.77 8.06 9.24
N LEU A 105 13.39 6.93 8.66
CA LEU A 105 12.28 6.10 9.11
C LEU A 105 12.78 5.08 10.12
N LYS A 106 12.04 4.88 11.21
CA LYS A 106 12.29 3.84 12.21
C LYS A 106 11.05 2.98 12.34
N ALA A 107 10.82 2.12 11.37
CA ALA A 107 9.71 1.18 11.33
C ALA A 107 10.21 -0.26 11.23
N ASP A 108 9.46 -1.17 11.84
CA ASP A 108 9.73 -2.60 11.73
C ASP A 108 8.99 -3.16 10.52
N TYR A 109 7.74 -2.74 10.28
CA TYR A 109 6.89 -3.15 9.17
C TYR A 109 6.23 -1.96 8.48
N ALA A 110 5.75 -2.21 7.25
CA ALA A 110 4.82 -1.31 6.58
C ALA A 110 3.58 -2.09 6.11
N CYS A 111 2.37 -1.58 6.41
CA CYS A 111 1.09 -2.09 5.95
C CYS A 111 0.44 -1.01 5.09
N ILE A 112 0.43 -1.22 3.79
CA ILE A 112 0.06 -0.19 2.82
C ILE A 112 -1.11 -0.65 1.98
N GLU A 113 -2.24 0.03 2.14
CA GLU A 113 -3.34 -0.08 1.19
C GLU A 113 -2.95 0.61 -0.13
N VAL A 114 -3.10 -0.09 -1.24
CA VAL A 114 -2.84 0.46 -2.59
C VAL A 114 -4.05 0.18 -3.48
N ASP A 115 -4.48 1.21 -4.18
CA ASP A 115 -5.48 1.09 -5.23
C ASP A 115 -4.91 0.26 -6.40
N GLU A 116 -5.71 -0.60 -7.00
CA GLU A 116 -5.30 -1.59 -8.00
C GLU A 116 -4.58 -0.92 -9.18
N ALA A 117 -5.18 0.15 -9.72
CA ALA A 117 -4.60 0.90 -10.84
C ALA A 117 -3.35 1.74 -10.42
N SER A 118 -3.17 1.96 -9.13
CA SER A 118 -2.03 2.70 -8.58
C SER A 118 -0.81 1.80 -8.31
N THR A 119 -0.95 0.49 -8.29
CA THR A 119 0.14 -0.47 -8.04
C THR A 119 1.30 -0.28 -9.00
N VAL A 120 1.03 -0.13 -10.29
CA VAL A 120 2.04 0.10 -11.36
C VAL A 120 2.78 1.43 -11.21
N LYS A 121 2.27 2.36 -10.40
CA LYS A 121 2.92 3.65 -10.09
C LYS A 121 3.70 3.60 -8.77
N VAL A 122 3.28 2.75 -7.85
CA VAL A 122 3.88 2.60 -6.52
C VAL A 122 5.08 1.65 -6.55
N PHE A 123 4.95 0.48 -7.19
CA PHE A 123 5.98 -0.57 -7.21
C PHE A 123 7.32 -0.18 -7.85
N PRO A 124 7.41 0.77 -8.80
CA PRO A 124 8.70 1.31 -9.23
C PRO A 124 9.51 2.00 -8.12
N HIS A 125 8.87 2.43 -7.03
CA HIS A 125 9.56 3.04 -5.90
C HIS A 125 10.06 2.02 -4.88
N PHE A 126 9.31 0.93 -4.65
CA PHE A 126 9.72 -0.19 -3.80
C PHE A 126 8.99 -1.48 -4.19
N GLN A 127 9.64 -2.61 -3.98
CA GLN A 127 9.02 -3.93 -4.16
C GLN A 127 8.51 -4.40 -2.79
N PRO A 128 7.21 -4.69 -2.63
CA PRO A 128 6.69 -5.25 -1.39
C PRO A 128 7.12 -6.72 -1.24
N ASP A 129 7.15 -7.19 0.01
CA ASP A 129 7.43 -8.59 0.34
C ASP A 129 6.17 -9.45 0.21
N TYR A 130 5.01 -8.85 0.52
CA TYR A 130 3.71 -9.52 0.43
C TYR A 130 2.66 -8.63 -0.23
N MET A 131 1.82 -9.25 -1.05
CA MET A 131 0.57 -8.66 -1.54
C MET A 131 -0.61 -9.48 -1.06
N ILE A 132 -1.56 -8.83 -0.39
CA ILE A 132 -2.82 -9.44 0.06
C ILE A 132 -3.90 -8.99 -0.91
N LEU A 133 -4.53 -9.96 -1.61
CA LEU A 133 -5.67 -9.72 -2.49
C LEU A 133 -6.95 -10.08 -1.72
N THR A 134 -7.78 -9.08 -1.45
CA THR A 134 -9.03 -9.28 -0.70
C THR A 134 -10.14 -9.88 -1.58
N ASN A 135 -10.44 -9.22 -2.68
CA ASN A 135 -11.41 -9.65 -3.68
C ASN A 135 -11.34 -8.72 -4.91
N LEU A 136 -11.81 -9.21 -6.04
CA LEU A 136 -11.90 -8.45 -7.30
C LEU A 136 -13.33 -8.56 -7.83
N PHE A 137 -14.17 -7.56 -7.56
CA PHE A 137 -15.55 -7.51 -8.03
C PHE A 137 -15.72 -6.51 -9.17
N ARG A 138 -16.70 -6.79 -10.05
CA ARG A 138 -17.28 -5.76 -10.89
C ARG A 138 -18.05 -4.78 -10.00
N ASP A 139 -17.74 -3.50 -10.09
CA ASP A 139 -18.60 -2.48 -9.52
C ASP A 139 -19.87 -2.38 -10.38
N GLN A 140 -21.04 -2.10 -9.77
CA GLN A 140 -22.34 -2.07 -10.47
C GLN A 140 -22.42 -0.98 -11.56
N LEU A 141 -21.46 -0.06 -11.59
CA LEU A 141 -21.33 1.02 -12.57
C LEU A 141 -20.27 0.73 -13.65
N ASP A 142 -19.73 -0.47 -13.68
CA ASP A 142 -18.63 -0.85 -14.56
C ASP A 142 -18.99 -0.75 -16.04
N ARG A 143 -18.14 -0.03 -16.76
CA ARG A 143 -18.05 -0.12 -18.21
C ARG A 143 -17.40 -1.46 -18.58
N TYR A 144 -17.83 -2.03 -19.70
CA TYR A 144 -17.28 -3.26 -20.26
C TYR A 144 -15.74 -3.18 -20.33
N GLY A 145 -15.03 -4.14 -19.70
CA GLY A 145 -13.56 -4.24 -19.75
C GLY A 145 -12.78 -3.62 -18.57
N GLU A 146 -13.46 -3.02 -17.56
CA GLU A 146 -12.78 -2.37 -16.42
C GLU A 146 -12.10 -3.38 -15.50
N ILE A 147 -12.72 -4.56 -15.28
CA ILE A 147 -12.15 -5.64 -14.49
C ILE A 147 -10.92 -6.26 -15.18
N ASP A 148 -10.98 -6.45 -16.51
CA ASP A 148 -9.88 -7.01 -17.27
C ASP A 148 -8.66 -6.07 -17.20
N THR A 149 -8.89 -4.77 -17.38
CA THR A 149 -7.85 -3.74 -17.20
C THR A 149 -7.26 -3.74 -15.80
N THR A 150 -8.08 -3.92 -14.77
CA THR A 150 -7.63 -3.99 -13.37
C THR A 150 -6.74 -5.22 -13.15
N MET A 151 -7.15 -6.38 -13.67
CA MET A 151 -6.37 -7.61 -13.59
C MET A 151 -5.03 -7.49 -14.35
N GLU A 152 -5.02 -6.89 -15.53
CA GLU A 152 -3.80 -6.61 -16.30
C GLU A 152 -2.83 -5.70 -15.54
N LEU A 153 -3.33 -4.64 -14.90
CA LEU A 153 -2.52 -3.72 -14.10
C LEU A 153 -1.94 -4.42 -12.87
N LEU A 154 -2.72 -5.25 -12.18
CA LEU A 154 -2.25 -6.04 -11.05
C LEU A 154 -1.21 -7.07 -11.49
N ALA A 155 -1.45 -7.83 -12.57
CA ALA A 155 -0.50 -8.78 -13.14
C ALA A 155 0.83 -8.08 -13.50
N LYS A 156 0.75 -6.92 -14.14
CA LYS A 156 1.93 -6.10 -14.46
C LYS A 156 2.68 -5.68 -13.21
N ALA A 157 1.99 -5.26 -12.15
CA ALA A 157 2.62 -4.89 -10.89
C ALA A 157 3.28 -6.10 -10.21
N MET A 158 2.65 -7.27 -10.22
CA MET A 158 3.21 -8.52 -9.70
C MET A 158 4.51 -8.90 -10.43
N GLY A 159 4.54 -8.75 -11.76
CA GLY A 159 5.75 -8.95 -12.55
C GLY A 159 6.90 -7.96 -12.23
N MET A 160 6.60 -6.78 -11.65
CA MET A 160 7.62 -5.83 -11.18
C MET A 160 8.27 -6.28 -9.87
N ALA A 161 7.64 -7.18 -9.12
CA ALA A 161 8.10 -7.67 -7.82
C ALA A 161 8.09 -9.22 -7.79
N PRO A 162 8.97 -9.91 -8.54
CA PRO A 162 8.90 -11.35 -8.73
C PRO A 162 9.12 -12.17 -7.44
N HIS A 163 9.76 -11.61 -6.44
CA HIS A 163 9.98 -12.27 -5.14
C HIS A 163 8.83 -12.06 -4.16
N MET A 164 7.91 -11.14 -4.47
CA MET A 164 6.75 -10.84 -3.63
C MET A 164 5.84 -12.06 -3.52
N LYS A 165 5.45 -12.41 -2.29
CA LYS A 165 4.48 -13.47 -2.03
C LYS A 165 3.05 -12.95 -2.11
N ILE A 166 2.22 -13.59 -2.94
CA ILE A 166 0.81 -13.25 -3.09
C ILE A 166 -0.01 -14.08 -2.08
N LEU A 167 -0.80 -13.42 -1.25
CA LEU A 167 -1.79 -14.01 -0.37
C LEU A 167 -3.18 -13.72 -0.95
N ALA A 168 -3.76 -14.67 -1.67
CA ALA A 168 -5.03 -14.48 -2.37
C ALA A 168 -6.21 -15.09 -1.62
N ASN A 169 -7.36 -14.44 -1.70
CA ASN A 169 -8.61 -14.98 -1.18
C ASN A 169 -9.09 -16.13 -2.08
N ALA A 170 -9.16 -17.36 -1.54
CA ALA A 170 -9.64 -18.55 -2.24
C ALA A 170 -11.15 -18.52 -2.50
N ASP A 171 -11.91 -17.75 -1.72
CA ASP A 171 -13.36 -17.60 -1.89
C ASP A 171 -13.73 -16.58 -2.99
N ASP A 172 -12.73 -15.89 -3.55
CA ASP A 172 -12.88 -15.00 -4.70
C ASP A 172 -12.15 -15.58 -5.93
N SER A 173 -12.94 -15.99 -6.93
CA SER A 173 -12.42 -16.69 -8.10
C SER A 173 -11.43 -15.88 -8.92
N LEU A 174 -11.61 -14.55 -9.01
CA LEU A 174 -10.73 -13.67 -9.78
C LEU A 174 -9.39 -13.46 -9.08
N SER A 175 -9.40 -13.26 -7.76
CA SER A 175 -8.16 -13.16 -6.97
C SER A 175 -7.37 -14.46 -6.99
N ALA A 176 -8.06 -15.61 -6.87
CA ALA A 176 -7.43 -16.92 -6.94
C ALA A 176 -6.84 -17.19 -8.34
N PHE A 177 -7.61 -16.92 -9.40
CA PHE A 177 -7.17 -17.07 -10.78
C PHE A 177 -5.94 -16.18 -11.05
N LEU A 178 -6.01 -14.89 -10.69
CA LEU A 178 -4.90 -13.96 -10.90
C LEU A 178 -3.61 -14.45 -10.22
N ALA A 179 -3.70 -14.96 -8.98
CA ALA A 179 -2.54 -15.46 -8.25
C ALA A 179 -1.93 -16.72 -8.90
N LEU A 180 -2.77 -17.62 -9.46
CA LEU A 180 -2.32 -18.84 -10.14
C LEU A 180 -1.63 -18.56 -11.48
N GLU A 181 -2.01 -17.49 -12.17
CA GLU A 181 -1.42 -17.10 -13.46
C GLU A 181 -0.05 -16.40 -13.30
N GLN A 182 0.37 -16.07 -12.07
CA GLN A 182 1.66 -15.43 -11.85
C GLN A 182 2.74 -16.42 -11.43
N GLU A 183 3.99 -16.11 -11.79
CA GLU A 183 5.18 -16.87 -11.35
C GLU A 183 5.55 -16.58 -9.89
N ASN A 184 4.94 -15.60 -9.26
CA ASN A 184 5.17 -15.23 -7.87
C ASN A 184 4.85 -16.38 -6.90
N PRO A 185 5.61 -16.56 -5.82
CA PRO A 185 5.20 -17.44 -4.74
C PRO A 185 3.82 -17.02 -4.22
N HIS A 186 2.89 -17.97 -4.07
CA HIS A 186 1.54 -17.65 -3.62
C HIS A 186 1.03 -18.62 -2.55
N ALA A 187 0.07 -18.14 -1.78
CA ALA A 187 -0.71 -18.93 -0.83
C ALA A 187 -2.15 -18.40 -0.80
N PHE A 188 -3.06 -19.23 -0.36
CA PHE A 188 -4.48 -18.94 -0.30
C PHE A 188 -4.98 -18.87 1.13
N TYR A 189 -5.93 -17.97 1.38
CA TYR A 189 -6.73 -17.96 2.59
C TYR A 189 -8.21 -17.96 2.20
N GLY A 190 -9.07 -18.50 3.06
CA GLY A 190 -10.51 -18.62 2.80
C GLY A 190 -11.21 -19.46 3.85
N ILE A 191 -12.50 -19.70 3.66
CA ILE A 191 -13.33 -20.50 4.57
C ILE A 191 -13.24 -21.95 4.12
N SER A 192 -12.68 -22.82 4.97
CA SER A 192 -12.50 -24.25 4.66
C SER A 192 -13.74 -25.12 4.92
N GLN A 193 -14.76 -24.59 5.63
CA GLN A 193 -16.01 -25.28 5.94
C GLN A 193 -17.20 -24.34 5.80
N GLN A 194 -18.31 -24.85 5.27
CA GLN A 194 -19.56 -24.11 5.26
C GLN A 194 -19.96 -23.80 6.70
N VAL A 195 -19.96 -22.53 7.07
CA VAL A 195 -20.53 -22.06 8.33
C VAL A 195 -22.04 -22.03 8.09
N ILE A 196 -22.75 -23.00 8.64
CA ILE A 196 -24.22 -23.09 8.61
C ILE A 196 -24.81 -22.15 9.64
#